data_02510742684f26cd4e4653642a2d23e5
#
_entry.id   02510742684f26cd4e4653642a2d23e5
#
_cell.length_a   1.000
_cell.length_b   1.000
_cell.length_c   1.000
_cell.angle_alpha   90.00
_cell.angle_beta   90.00
_cell.angle_gamma   90.00
#
_symmetry.space_group_name_H-M   'P 1'
#
loop_
_entity.id
_entity.type
_entity.pdbx_description
1 polymer ?
#
loop_
_entity_poly.entity_id
_entity_poly.type
_entity_poly.pdbx_seq_one_letter_code
_entity_poly.pdbx_strand_id
1 'polypeptide(L)'
;VKQLKTRPANYLLRLTHHPTIPSPLTLFCLREAATASTTYPLTSPTMTTVLTPQIDSLQTSLEAKGVKYALASYVDIHGMCKAKMVPIAHLGQMMTGSELFTGAALDGVPQDVSDEEVAAMPDANSATVLPWNPEVAWFASDLYLEGRPFEACCRGILKQMLAKATDMGFTFNLGIETEFFILKENLDGSFGPVSDRDSLDKPCYDLPGLLDNYPWITEIVDYMNQLGWDVYSFDHEDANGQFETDFAYSDALTMADRLTFFRLMVKEVARKYGYFASFMPKPFANRTGSGAHYNMSLADVNSGQNLFENPNDPLSCKLSNLGYQFIAGVLRHAKAICAVTCPTVNSYKRLLRQGSMSGFTWAPVYICYGNNNRTNMLRIPLAGGRVECRAADISTNLYLGAAMILAAGLEGIREGLDPGEPHTENMYNYSLEDLKAMNIDMLPRTLQEAIDTFEADPLSKTVMGPLMYQTYIDFRRQEWEDYHTHISDWELKRYLKFF
;
A
#
# COMPACT_ATOMS: atom_id res chain seq x y z
N VAL A 1 -16.96 -17.34 -57.56
CA VAL A 1 -17.35 -16.44 -58.64
C VAL A 1 -18.12 -15.28 -58.06
N LYS A 2 -17.63 -14.09 -58.37
CA LYS A 2 -18.11 -12.70 -58.11
C LYS A 2 -17.62 -12.03 -56.85
N GLN A 3 -16.62 -11.15 -57.10
CA GLN A 3 -16.25 -9.98 -56.34
C GLN A 3 -17.40 -8.99 -56.21
N LEU A 4 -17.54 -8.36 -55.06
CA LEU A 4 -18.15 -7.03 -54.93
C LEU A 4 -17.33 -6.17 -54.01
N LYS A 5 -16.80 -5.09 -54.63
CA LYS A 5 -16.11 -3.96 -53.96
C LYS A 5 -17.15 -3.09 -53.23
N THR A 6 -16.85 -2.63 -52.03
CA THR A 6 -17.53 -1.50 -51.43
C THR A 6 -16.52 -0.48 -50.89
N ARG A 7 -16.76 0.78 -51.23
CA ARG A 7 -16.00 1.98 -50.91
C ARG A 7 -16.33 2.49 -49.49
N PRO A 8 -15.48 3.32 -48.90
CA PRO A 8 -15.72 3.89 -47.56
C PRO A 8 -16.66 5.10 -47.66
N ALA A 9 -17.56 5.24 -46.69
CA ALA A 9 -18.42 6.40 -46.51
C ALA A 9 -17.81 7.33 -45.45
N ASN A 10 -17.48 8.54 -45.87
CA ASN A 10 -17.17 9.67 -45.00
C ASN A 10 -18.45 10.12 -44.28
N TYR A 11 -18.42 10.21 -42.94
CA TYR A 11 -19.41 10.98 -42.18
C TYR A 11 -18.76 12.19 -41.53
N LEU A 12 -19.22 13.34 -41.98
CA LEU A 12 -18.95 14.67 -41.41
C LEU A 12 -19.66 14.78 -40.05
N LEU A 13 -18.89 15.10 -39.02
CA LEU A 13 -19.41 15.54 -37.71
C LEU A 13 -20.01 16.94 -37.83
N ARG A 14 -21.29 17.05 -37.57
CA ARG A 14 -21.96 18.32 -37.25
C ARG A 14 -21.84 18.57 -35.74
N LEU A 15 -21.19 19.66 -35.38
CA LEU A 15 -21.20 20.23 -34.04
C LEU A 15 -22.59 20.82 -33.76
N THR A 16 -23.28 20.29 -32.75
CA THR A 16 -24.45 20.96 -32.17
C THR A 16 -24.07 21.47 -30.79
N HIS A 17 -24.29 22.78 -30.61
CA HIS A 17 -24.14 23.51 -29.36
C HIS A 17 -25.01 22.91 -28.25
N HIS A 18 -24.42 22.66 -27.08
CA HIS A 18 -25.12 22.49 -25.82
C HIS A 18 -24.97 23.76 -24.95
N PRO A 19 -26.02 24.14 -24.21
CA PRO A 19 -26.02 25.39 -23.45
C PRO A 19 -25.27 25.23 -22.14
N THR A 20 -24.52 26.24 -21.79
CA THR A 20 -23.81 26.45 -20.53
C THR A 20 -24.76 26.58 -19.36
N ILE A 21 -24.54 25.76 -18.32
CA ILE A 21 -25.12 25.88 -16.98
C ILE A 21 -24.16 26.75 -16.15
N PRO A 22 -24.61 27.79 -15.46
CA PRO A 22 -23.74 28.63 -14.64
C PRO A 22 -23.44 27.97 -13.28
N SER A 23 -22.17 27.99 -12.90
CA SER A 23 -21.69 27.60 -11.58
C SER A 23 -22.00 28.70 -10.53
N PRO A 24 -22.41 28.37 -9.32
CA PRO A 24 -22.46 29.30 -8.22
C PRO A 24 -21.27 29.14 -7.30
N LEU A 25 -20.30 30.02 -7.39
CA LEU A 25 -19.29 30.20 -6.35
C LEU A 25 -19.03 31.68 -6.13
N THR A 26 -19.73 32.22 -5.14
CA THR A 26 -19.34 33.45 -4.48
C THR A 26 -19.18 33.13 -3.01
N LEU A 27 -17.96 32.90 -2.55
CA LEU A 27 -17.63 32.87 -1.14
C LEU A 27 -16.79 34.08 -0.76
N PHE A 28 -17.32 34.88 0.14
CA PHE A 28 -16.75 36.09 0.70
C PHE A 28 -15.46 35.81 1.46
N CYS A 29 -14.38 36.49 1.11
CA CYS A 29 -13.21 36.66 1.95
C CYS A 29 -13.52 37.66 3.07
N LEU A 30 -13.51 37.23 4.31
CA LEU A 30 -13.25 38.09 5.48
C LEU A 30 -11.84 37.80 5.97
N ARG A 31 -10.93 38.73 5.65
CA ARG A 31 -9.62 38.85 6.30
C ARG A 31 -9.80 39.65 7.57
N GLU A 32 -9.57 39.04 8.71
CA GLU A 32 -9.17 39.77 9.92
C GLU A 32 -7.65 39.61 10.12
N ALA A 33 -6.99 40.75 10.12
CA ALA A 33 -5.58 40.88 10.37
C ALA A 33 -5.32 40.84 11.89
N ALA A 34 -4.59 39.84 12.34
CA ALA A 34 -3.94 39.88 13.65
C ALA A 34 -2.42 39.95 13.44
N THR A 35 -1.88 41.13 13.59
CA THR A 35 -0.45 41.41 13.64
C THR A 35 0.10 40.98 15.00
N ALA A 36 0.91 39.91 15.00
CA ALA A 36 1.87 39.68 16.08
C ALA A 36 3.25 39.42 15.46
N SER A 37 4.05 40.48 15.39
CA SER A 37 5.45 40.41 15.01
C SER A 37 6.24 39.76 16.15
N THR A 38 6.70 38.52 15.90
CA THR A 38 7.80 37.93 16.67
C THR A 38 8.92 37.62 15.70
N THR A 39 9.90 38.52 15.70
CA THR A 39 11.18 38.35 15.00
C THR A 39 11.97 37.25 15.66
N TYR A 40 12.11 36.10 14.97
CA TYR A 40 13.15 35.12 15.28
C TYR A 40 14.37 35.39 14.41
N PRO A 41 15.58 35.36 14.96
CA PRO A 41 16.79 35.68 14.21
C PRO A 41 17.10 34.50 13.24
N LEU A 42 17.12 34.83 11.95
CA LEU A 42 17.70 34.01 10.88
C LEU A 42 19.24 34.03 11.05
N THR A 43 19.78 33.00 11.71
CA THR A 43 21.19 32.60 11.49
C THR A 43 21.39 31.20 12.08
N SER A 44 21.36 30.19 11.24
CA SER A 44 22.07 28.94 11.49
C SER A 44 22.76 28.49 10.20
N PRO A 45 24.08 28.76 10.05
CA PRO A 45 24.84 28.34 8.86
C PRO A 45 25.44 26.92 8.97
N THR A 46 24.87 26.03 9.79
CA THR A 46 25.52 24.77 10.14
C THR A 46 24.98 23.52 9.43
N MET A 47 23.81 23.55 8.80
CA MET A 47 23.30 22.36 8.12
C MET A 47 23.92 22.10 6.74
N THR A 48 24.22 23.11 5.97
CA THR A 48 24.71 22.96 4.58
C THR A 48 26.15 22.46 4.52
N THR A 49 26.98 22.72 5.52
CA THR A 49 28.42 22.39 5.49
C THR A 49 28.71 20.93 5.88
N VAL A 50 27.82 20.25 6.60
CA VAL A 50 28.00 18.85 7.06
C VAL A 50 27.46 17.83 6.06
N LEU A 51 26.44 18.18 5.27
CA LEU A 51 25.82 17.28 4.29
C LEU A 51 26.69 17.05 3.04
N THR A 52 27.46 18.05 2.60
CA THR A 52 28.27 17.97 1.37
C THR A 52 29.27 16.81 1.37
N PRO A 53 30.11 16.58 2.40
CA PRO A 53 31.08 15.46 2.40
C PRO A 53 30.42 14.07 2.38
N GLN A 54 29.22 13.92 2.97
CA GLN A 54 28.47 12.65 2.96
C GLN A 54 27.90 12.37 1.58
N ILE A 55 27.36 13.38 0.90
CA ILE A 55 26.82 13.26 -0.46
C ILE A 55 27.97 12.96 -1.45
N ASP A 56 29.11 13.63 -1.35
CA ASP A 56 30.28 13.38 -2.19
C ASP A 56 30.81 11.94 -2.01
N SER A 57 30.83 11.44 -0.78
CA SER A 57 31.20 10.07 -0.46
C SER A 57 30.20 9.06 -1.07
N LEU A 58 28.89 9.35 -0.99
CA LEU A 58 27.85 8.53 -1.57
C LEU A 58 27.98 8.48 -3.10
N GLN A 59 28.17 9.64 -3.75
CA GLN A 59 28.38 9.73 -5.19
C GLN A 59 29.59 8.88 -5.63
N THR A 60 30.73 9.07 -4.97
CA THR A 60 31.95 8.30 -5.24
C THR A 60 31.73 6.79 -5.09
N SER A 61 30.99 6.38 -4.05
CA SER A 61 30.65 4.96 -3.82
C SER A 61 29.77 4.39 -4.90
N LEU A 62 28.78 5.15 -5.39
CA LEU A 62 27.89 4.73 -6.46
C LEU A 62 28.61 4.68 -7.81
N GLU A 63 29.45 5.66 -8.13
CA GLU A 63 30.29 5.67 -9.33
C GLU A 63 31.26 4.47 -9.36
N ALA A 64 31.85 4.12 -8.21
CA ALA A 64 32.72 2.93 -8.09
C ALA A 64 31.97 1.61 -8.34
N LYS A 65 30.63 1.58 -8.13
CA LYS A 65 29.76 0.45 -8.47
C LYS A 65 29.26 0.48 -9.91
N GLY A 66 29.66 1.48 -10.71
CA GLY A 66 29.27 1.62 -12.11
C GLY A 66 27.94 2.35 -12.33
N VAL A 67 27.38 2.98 -11.30
CA VAL A 67 26.14 3.76 -11.43
C VAL A 67 26.40 5.01 -12.29
N LYS A 68 25.54 5.24 -13.25
CA LYS A 68 25.58 6.39 -14.17
C LYS A 68 24.40 7.36 -13.95
N TYR A 69 23.31 6.86 -13.41
CA TYR A 69 22.08 7.61 -13.21
C TYR A 69 21.49 7.37 -11.82
N ALA A 70 20.84 8.38 -11.28
CA ALA A 70 20.10 8.32 -10.03
C ALA A 70 18.62 8.68 -10.28
N LEU A 71 17.70 8.01 -9.59
CA LEU A 71 16.26 8.28 -9.62
C LEU A 71 15.83 8.95 -8.32
N ALA A 72 15.41 10.21 -8.38
CA ALA A 72 14.68 10.85 -7.30
C ALA A 72 13.24 10.35 -7.34
N SER A 73 12.88 9.37 -6.50
CA SER A 73 11.60 8.68 -6.56
C SER A 73 10.77 8.92 -5.30
N TYR A 74 9.48 9.21 -5.48
CA TYR A 74 8.46 9.25 -4.44
C TYR A 74 7.24 8.45 -4.87
N VAL A 75 6.22 8.36 -4.02
CA VAL A 75 4.98 7.65 -4.36
C VAL A 75 3.79 8.60 -4.41
N ASP A 76 2.87 8.32 -5.34
CA ASP A 76 1.54 8.94 -5.38
C ASP A 76 0.61 8.35 -4.31
N ILE A 77 -0.66 8.75 -4.30
CA ILE A 77 -1.67 8.26 -3.35
C ILE A 77 -1.88 6.74 -3.40
N HIS A 78 -1.58 6.11 -4.55
CA HIS A 78 -1.68 4.66 -4.73
C HIS A 78 -0.44 3.89 -4.24
N GLY A 79 0.61 4.58 -3.78
CA GLY A 79 1.89 3.97 -3.46
C GLY A 79 2.71 3.56 -4.70
N MET A 80 2.41 4.18 -5.86
CA MET A 80 3.13 3.92 -7.12
C MET A 80 4.27 4.91 -7.31
N CYS A 81 5.45 4.37 -7.67
CA CYS A 81 6.65 5.20 -7.91
C CYS A 81 6.47 6.20 -9.04
N LYS A 82 6.84 7.44 -8.76
CA LYS A 82 7.09 8.52 -9.72
C LYS A 82 8.55 8.94 -9.57
N ALA A 83 9.24 9.26 -10.65
CA ALA A 83 10.65 9.64 -10.57
C ALA A 83 11.08 10.55 -11.71
N LYS A 84 12.14 11.31 -11.45
CA LYS A 84 13.01 11.88 -12.48
C LYS A 84 14.37 11.20 -12.44
N MET A 85 14.97 11.01 -13.61
CA MET A 85 16.30 10.44 -13.78
C MET A 85 17.33 11.55 -13.92
N VAL A 86 18.39 11.48 -13.12
CA VAL A 86 19.46 12.47 -13.08
C VAL A 86 20.79 11.76 -13.35
N PRO A 87 21.67 12.30 -14.23
CA PRO A 87 23.04 11.81 -14.35
C PRO A 87 23.76 11.87 -13.00
N ILE A 88 24.55 10.86 -12.67
CA ILE A 88 25.22 10.72 -11.37
C ILE A 88 26.09 11.94 -10.99
N ALA A 89 26.66 12.63 -11.98
CA ALA A 89 27.44 13.84 -11.77
C ALA A 89 26.63 15.01 -11.14
N HIS A 90 25.29 14.93 -11.17
CA HIS A 90 24.38 15.91 -10.56
C HIS A 90 23.70 15.37 -9.29
N LEU A 91 24.19 14.25 -8.73
CA LEU A 91 23.62 13.66 -7.51
C LEU A 91 23.52 14.67 -6.37
N GLY A 92 24.58 15.50 -6.18
CA GLY A 92 24.58 16.51 -5.13
C GLY A 92 23.41 17.49 -5.22
N GLN A 93 23.06 17.93 -6.43
CA GLN A 93 21.91 18.81 -6.66
C GLN A 93 20.58 18.08 -6.43
N MET A 94 20.46 16.85 -6.94
CA MET A 94 19.29 15.99 -6.71
C MET A 94 19.03 15.79 -5.22
N MET A 95 20.07 15.49 -4.44
CA MET A 95 19.96 15.30 -2.97
C MET A 95 19.53 16.56 -2.20
N THR A 96 19.58 17.73 -2.81
CA THR A 96 19.10 19.00 -2.25
C THR A 96 17.74 19.45 -2.81
N GLY A 97 17.04 18.57 -3.54
CA GLY A 97 15.68 18.83 -4.02
C GLY A 97 15.60 19.62 -5.33
N SER A 98 16.58 19.44 -6.23
CA SER A 98 16.53 20.08 -7.57
C SER A 98 15.42 19.52 -8.47
N GLU A 99 14.92 18.30 -8.14
CA GLU A 99 13.92 17.64 -8.96
C GLU A 99 12.51 18.05 -8.54
N LEU A 100 11.92 18.94 -9.32
CA LEU A 100 10.59 19.51 -9.09
C LEU A 100 9.53 18.77 -9.92
N PHE A 101 8.34 18.62 -9.37
CA PHE A 101 7.21 17.91 -9.98
C PHE A 101 5.95 18.75 -9.90
N THR A 102 5.24 18.88 -11.00
CA THR A 102 3.92 19.52 -11.08
C THR A 102 2.88 18.63 -10.44
N GLY A 103 2.41 18.96 -9.23
CA GLY A 103 1.48 18.13 -8.47
C GLY A 103 0.15 17.87 -9.17
N ALA A 104 -0.37 18.88 -9.90
CA ALA A 104 -1.60 18.74 -10.69
C ALA A 104 -1.55 17.64 -11.77
N ALA A 105 -0.36 17.15 -12.14
CA ALA A 105 -0.19 16.03 -13.07
C ALA A 105 -0.20 14.65 -12.38
N LEU A 106 -0.44 14.59 -11.07
CA LEU A 106 -0.26 13.40 -10.23
C LEU A 106 -1.51 13.09 -9.43
N ASP A 107 -1.85 11.82 -9.36
CA ASP A 107 -2.98 11.37 -8.55
C ASP A 107 -2.72 11.61 -7.06
N GLY A 108 -3.66 12.27 -6.39
CA GLY A 108 -3.65 12.51 -4.95
C GLY A 108 -2.58 13.49 -4.46
N VAL A 109 -2.02 14.32 -5.35
CA VAL A 109 -1.26 15.51 -4.98
C VAL A 109 -2.18 16.73 -5.12
N PRO A 110 -2.60 17.34 -4.01
CA PRO A 110 -3.64 18.36 -4.00
C PRO A 110 -3.09 19.74 -4.42
N GLN A 111 -2.79 19.87 -5.70
CA GLN A 111 -2.28 21.12 -6.31
C GLN A 111 -3.03 21.44 -7.58
N ASP A 112 -3.19 22.75 -7.85
CA ASP A 112 -3.64 23.27 -9.14
C ASP A 112 -2.43 23.46 -10.09
N VAL A 113 -2.71 23.61 -11.37
CA VAL A 113 -1.70 23.86 -12.42
C VAL A 113 -0.93 25.16 -12.25
N SER A 114 -1.42 26.08 -11.41
CA SER A 114 -0.79 27.36 -11.07
C SER A 114 0.00 27.33 -9.76
N ASP A 115 -0.03 26.23 -9.02
CA ASP A 115 0.70 26.11 -7.77
C ASP A 115 2.20 25.88 -8.01
N GLU A 116 3.01 26.23 -7.00
CA GLU A 116 4.44 25.92 -6.98
C GLU A 116 4.66 24.41 -7.02
N GLU A 117 5.68 23.99 -7.75
CA GLU A 117 6.04 22.56 -7.89
C GLU A 117 6.55 21.97 -6.57
N VAL A 118 6.22 20.71 -6.33
CA VAL A 118 6.79 19.95 -5.20
C VAL A 118 8.17 19.41 -5.54
N ALA A 119 9.11 19.53 -4.60
CA ALA A 119 10.47 19.03 -4.73
C ALA A 119 10.57 17.62 -4.13
N ALA A 120 11.19 16.67 -4.84
CA ALA A 120 11.61 15.40 -4.26
C ALA A 120 12.94 15.56 -3.52
N MET A 121 12.94 15.23 -2.22
CA MET A 121 14.13 15.23 -1.35
C MET A 121 14.53 13.79 -1.07
N PRO A 122 15.54 13.23 -1.78
CA PRO A 122 15.95 11.85 -1.61
C PRO A 122 16.55 11.57 -0.22
N ASP A 123 16.22 10.41 0.32
CA ASP A 123 16.84 9.90 1.53
C ASP A 123 18.11 9.10 1.16
N ALA A 124 19.27 9.56 1.61
CA ALA A 124 20.55 8.91 1.32
C ALA A 124 20.61 7.46 1.81
N ASN A 125 19.89 7.14 2.90
CA ASN A 125 19.85 5.78 3.47
C ASN A 125 19.03 4.80 2.64
N SER A 126 18.18 5.30 1.74
CA SER A 126 17.37 4.47 0.83
C SER A 126 18.08 4.10 -0.46
N ALA A 127 19.32 4.58 -0.69
CA ALA A 127 20.07 4.37 -1.92
C ALA A 127 20.14 2.89 -2.30
N THR A 128 19.50 2.51 -3.40
CA THR A 128 19.39 1.12 -3.87
C THR A 128 19.82 1.04 -5.34
N VAL A 129 20.92 0.33 -5.64
CA VAL A 129 21.31 0.04 -7.02
C VAL A 129 20.35 -1.01 -7.57
N LEU A 130 19.78 -0.77 -8.76
CA LEU A 130 18.85 -1.72 -9.37
C LEU A 130 19.58 -3.03 -9.76
N PRO A 131 19.23 -4.19 -9.18
CA PRO A 131 19.91 -5.45 -9.51
C PRO A 131 19.79 -5.83 -10.99
N TRP A 132 18.66 -5.51 -11.63
CA TRP A 132 18.43 -5.76 -13.06
C TRP A 132 19.01 -4.69 -13.99
N ASN A 133 19.46 -3.56 -13.44
CA ASN A 133 20.12 -2.49 -14.19
C ASN A 133 21.11 -1.73 -13.30
N PRO A 134 22.32 -2.28 -13.07
CA PRO A 134 23.29 -1.74 -12.10
C PRO A 134 23.85 -0.36 -12.46
N GLU A 135 23.54 0.18 -13.63
CA GLU A 135 23.89 1.55 -14.00
C GLU A 135 22.98 2.60 -13.35
N VAL A 136 21.91 2.19 -12.65
CA VAL A 136 20.91 3.07 -12.07
C VAL A 136 20.78 2.83 -10.55
N ALA A 137 20.77 3.92 -9.77
CA ALA A 137 20.43 3.90 -8.35
C ALA A 137 19.07 4.56 -8.13
N TRP A 138 18.22 3.90 -7.33
CA TRP A 138 16.92 4.40 -6.88
C TRP A 138 17.03 4.97 -5.46
N PHE A 139 16.29 6.06 -5.20
CA PHE A 139 16.19 6.70 -3.90
C PHE A 139 14.73 6.95 -3.56
N ALA A 140 14.27 6.51 -2.38
CA ALA A 140 13.02 6.98 -1.82
C ALA A 140 13.16 8.45 -1.42
N SER A 141 12.17 9.26 -1.76
CA SER A 141 12.20 10.70 -1.49
C SER A 141 10.97 11.14 -0.69
N ASP A 142 11.18 12.11 0.17
CA ASP A 142 10.09 12.89 0.77
C ASP A 142 9.75 14.06 -0.15
N LEU A 143 8.49 14.51 -0.13
CA LEU A 143 8.07 15.69 -0.88
C LEU A 143 8.18 16.95 -0.01
N TYR A 144 8.65 18.04 -0.62
CA TYR A 144 8.77 19.35 -0.02
C TYR A 144 8.11 20.39 -0.93
N LEU A 145 7.51 21.41 -0.32
CA LEU A 145 6.95 22.57 -1.00
C LEU A 145 7.56 23.83 -0.36
N GLU A 146 8.13 24.73 -1.17
CA GLU A 146 8.80 25.94 -0.70
C GLU A 146 9.82 25.71 0.42
N GLY A 147 10.59 24.63 0.34
CA GLY A 147 11.60 24.24 1.32
C GLY A 147 11.06 23.68 2.65
N ARG A 148 9.76 23.37 2.75
CA ARG A 148 9.12 22.74 3.90
C ARG A 148 8.58 21.37 3.55
N PRO A 149 8.53 20.42 4.50
CA PRO A 149 7.87 19.14 4.26
C PRO A 149 6.45 19.35 3.75
N PHE A 150 6.10 18.68 2.66
CA PHE A 150 4.76 18.77 2.05
C PHE A 150 3.79 17.92 2.86
N GLU A 151 2.68 18.52 3.32
CA GLU A 151 1.72 17.87 4.21
C GLU A 151 1.08 16.61 3.61
N ALA A 152 0.91 16.56 2.29
CA ALA A 152 0.35 15.40 1.59
C ALA A 152 1.42 14.40 1.10
N CYS A 153 2.63 14.43 1.66
CA CYS A 153 3.65 13.43 1.37
C CYS A 153 3.37 12.11 2.11
N CYS A 154 3.06 11.04 1.39
CA CYS A 154 2.76 9.72 1.98
C CYS A 154 3.88 9.23 2.90
N ARG A 155 5.16 9.29 2.45
CA ARG A 155 6.33 8.89 3.23
C ARG A 155 6.52 9.79 4.45
N GLY A 156 6.27 11.10 4.30
CA GLY A 156 6.32 12.08 5.40
C GLY A 156 5.29 11.80 6.48
N ILE A 157 4.06 11.38 6.12
CA ILE A 157 3.00 10.99 7.07
C ILE A 157 3.45 9.79 7.92
N LEU A 158 4.03 8.76 7.32
CA LEU A 158 4.57 7.63 8.09
C LEU A 158 5.68 8.09 9.05
N LYS A 159 6.64 8.89 8.57
CA LYS A 159 7.73 9.41 9.41
C LYS A 159 7.22 10.18 10.62
N GLN A 160 6.16 10.96 10.48
CA GLN A 160 5.53 11.67 11.62
C GLN A 160 4.95 10.69 12.64
N MET A 161 4.32 9.60 12.21
CA MET A 161 3.78 8.59 13.13
C MET A 161 4.89 7.78 13.80
N LEU A 162 5.97 7.46 13.07
CA LEU A 162 7.16 6.81 13.64
C LEU A 162 7.84 7.69 14.69
N ALA A 163 7.92 9.00 14.47
CA ALA A 163 8.44 9.93 15.48
C ALA A 163 7.60 9.90 16.77
N LYS A 164 6.26 9.89 16.65
CA LYS A 164 5.37 9.75 17.82
C LYS A 164 5.59 8.43 18.57
N ALA A 165 5.83 7.32 17.85
CA ALA A 165 6.16 6.04 18.46
C ALA A 165 7.51 6.12 19.20
N THR A 166 8.52 6.75 18.60
CA THR A 166 9.84 6.97 19.19
C THR A 166 9.75 7.81 20.46
N ASP A 167 8.93 8.88 20.46
CA ASP A 167 8.67 9.72 21.65
C ASP A 167 8.02 8.93 22.80
N MET A 168 7.27 7.87 22.47
CA MET A 168 6.70 6.91 23.43
C MET A 168 7.68 5.79 23.83
N GLY A 169 8.92 5.77 23.29
CA GLY A 169 9.93 4.77 23.57
C GLY A 169 9.87 3.53 22.66
N PHE A 170 9.16 3.59 21.52
CA PHE A 170 8.93 2.44 20.65
C PHE A 170 9.56 2.58 19.25
N THR A 171 10.07 1.47 18.75
CA THR A 171 10.35 1.25 17.33
C THR A 171 9.24 0.37 16.75
N PHE A 172 8.62 0.76 15.65
CA PHE A 172 7.61 -0.03 14.95
C PHE A 172 8.27 -0.90 13.90
N ASN A 173 8.23 -2.21 14.10
CA ASN A 173 8.71 -3.24 13.18
C ASN A 173 7.56 -3.79 12.35
N LEU A 174 7.85 -4.00 11.05
CA LEU A 174 6.87 -4.46 10.08
C LEU A 174 7.49 -5.50 9.14
N GLY A 175 6.83 -6.64 9.00
CA GLY A 175 7.05 -7.62 7.93
C GLY A 175 5.82 -7.67 7.03
N ILE A 176 6.01 -7.91 5.75
CA ILE A 176 4.91 -8.00 4.78
C ILE A 176 5.01 -9.34 4.06
N GLU A 177 3.96 -10.15 4.15
CA GLU A 177 3.73 -11.28 3.26
C GLU A 177 3.15 -10.72 1.96
N THR A 178 3.81 -10.98 0.82
CA THR A 178 3.46 -10.33 -0.45
C THR A 178 2.87 -11.32 -1.43
N GLU A 179 1.54 -11.27 -1.62
CA GLU A 179 0.85 -12.08 -2.62
C GLU A 179 0.68 -11.30 -3.93
N PHE A 180 0.95 -11.93 -5.06
CA PHE A 180 0.85 -11.30 -6.38
C PHE A 180 0.62 -12.33 -7.48
N PHE A 181 0.19 -11.88 -8.67
CA PHE A 181 0.00 -12.73 -9.83
C PHE A 181 1.09 -12.50 -10.88
N ILE A 182 1.62 -13.60 -11.44
CA ILE A 182 2.41 -13.58 -12.68
C ILE A 182 1.60 -14.30 -13.77
N LEU A 183 1.26 -13.55 -14.81
CA LEU A 183 0.28 -13.94 -15.81
C LEU A 183 0.88 -13.82 -17.21
N LYS A 184 0.32 -14.56 -18.16
CA LYS A 184 0.52 -14.36 -19.60
C LYS A 184 -0.75 -13.80 -20.23
N GLU A 185 -0.58 -12.96 -21.23
CA GLU A 185 -1.69 -12.53 -22.08
C GLU A 185 -1.94 -13.60 -23.17
N ASN A 186 -3.18 -14.03 -23.28
CA ASN A 186 -3.62 -14.98 -24.27
C ASN A 186 -3.94 -14.28 -25.60
N LEU A 187 -4.05 -15.04 -26.70
CA LEU A 187 -4.33 -14.48 -28.03
C LEU A 187 -5.68 -13.74 -28.13
N ASP A 188 -6.62 -14.01 -27.25
CA ASP A 188 -7.92 -13.34 -27.15
C ASP A 188 -7.91 -12.10 -26.25
N GLY A 189 -6.75 -11.72 -25.72
CA GLY A 189 -6.57 -10.58 -24.80
C GLY A 189 -6.96 -10.90 -23.35
N SER A 190 -7.33 -12.13 -23.01
CA SER A 190 -7.51 -12.54 -21.62
C SER A 190 -6.17 -12.83 -20.95
N PHE A 191 -6.14 -12.85 -19.62
CA PHE A 191 -4.97 -13.20 -18.83
C PHE A 191 -5.16 -14.55 -18.16
N GLY A 192 -4.09 -15.35 -18.07
CA GLY A 192 -4.07 -16.64 -17.42
C GLY A 192 -2.71 -16.94 -16.77
N PRO A 193 -2.59 -18.07 -16.05
CA PRO A 193 -1.31 -18.48 -15.45
C PRO A 193 -0.25 -18.72 -16.55
N VAL A 194 1.01 -18.51 -16.19
CA VAL A 194 2.14 -18.71 -17.13
C VAL A 194 2.22 -20.16 -17.60
N SER A 195 2.10 -21.10 -16.65
CA SER A 195 2.11 -22.54 -16.95
C SER A 195 0.70 -23.05 -17.30
N ASP A 196 0.58 -23.78 -18.42
CA ASP A 196 -0.66 -24.46 -18.79
C ASP A 196 -0.98 -25.64 -17.88
N ARG A 197 -0.03 -26.12 -17.08
CA ARG A 197 -0.21 -27.17 -16.07
C ARG A 197 -0.79 -26.63 -14.76
N ASP A 198 -0.71 -25.32 -14.53
CA ASP A 198 -1.29 -24.65 -13.36
C ASP A 198 -2.81 -24.52 -13.53
N SER A 199 -3.53 -25.62 -13.34
CA SER A 199 -4.95 -25.77 -13.64
C SER A 199 -5.77 -26.46 -12.54
N LEU A 200 -5.16 -26.69 -11.37
CA LEU A 200 -5.85 -27.31 -10.24
C LEU A 200 -6.90 -26.35 -9.64
N ASP A 201 -7.96 -26.92 -9.09
CA ASP A 201 -8.96 -26.14 -8.31
C ASP A 201 -8.40 -25.68 -6.95
N LYS A 202 -7.40 -26.40 -6.42
CA LYS A 202 -6.66 -26.10 -5.17
C LYS A 202 -5.16 -26.15 -5.44
N PRO A 203 -4.58 -25.11 -6.02
CA PRO A 203 -3.19 -25.12 -6.46
C PRO A 203 -2.18 -24.73 -5.35
N CYS A 204 -2.64 -24.38 -4.15
CA CYS A 204 -1.78 -23.94 -3.06
C CYS A 204 -0.67 -24.97 -2.77
N TYR A 205 0.58 -24.50 -2.74
CA TYR A 205 1.80 -25.32 -2.54
C TYR A 205 2.07 -26.34 -3.65
N ASP A 206 1.49 -26.18 -4.85
CA ASP A 206 1.69 -27.12 -5.96
C ASP A 206 3.15 -27.08 -6.47
N LEU A 207 3.85 -28.21 -6.32
CA LEU A 207 5.26 -28.28 -6.72
C LEU A 207 5.47 -28.13 -8.23
N PRO A 208 4.70 -28.77 -9.14
CA PRO A 208 4.77 -28.47 -10.55
C PRO A 208 4.55 -26.99 -10.90
N GLY A 209 3.56 -26.35 -10.28
CA GLY A 209 3.28 -24.93 -10.46
C GLY A 209 4.47 -24.06 -10.07
N LEU A 210 5.15 -24.40 -8.98
CA LEU A 210 6.35 -23.69 -8.54
C LEU A 210 7.54 -23.93 -9.48
N LEU A 211 7.80 -25.20 -9.88
CA LEU A 211 8.94 -25.55 -10.71
C LEU A 211 8.83 -25.04 -12.16
N ASP A 212 7.63 -24.94 -12.71
CA ASP A 212 7.42 -24.35 -14.03
C ASP A 212 7.78 -22.86 -14.09
N ASN A 213 7.75 -22.21 -12.94
CA ASN A 213 8.02 -20.79 -12.76
C ASN A 213 9.43 -20.51 -12.19
N TYR A 214 10.24 -21.56 -11.96
CA TYR A 214 11.55 -21.50 -11.33
C TYR A 214 12.49 -20.40 -11.87
N PRO A 215 12.63 -20.15 -13.20
CA PRO A 215 13.62 -19.20 -13.71
C PRO A 215 13.40 -17.76 -13.23
N TRP A 216 12.18 -17.25 -13.26
CA TRP A 216 11.91 -15.89 -12.83
C TRP A 216 11.78 -15.78 -11.29
N ILE A 217 11.35 -16.87 -10.61
CA ILE A 217 11.30 -16.93 -9.15
C ILE A 217 12.70 -16.78 -8.58
N THR A 218 13.65 -17.58 -9.07
CA THR A 218 15.04 -17.53 -8.58
C THR A 218 15.69 -16.19 -8.87
N GLU A 219 15.40 -15.56 -9.99
CA GLU A 219 15.92 -14.22 -10.29
C GLU A 219 15.41 -13.17 -9.31
N ILE A 220 14.12 -13.20 -8.94
CA ILE A 220 13.55 -12.29 -7.91
C ILE A 220 14.22 -12.55 -6.56
N VAL A 221 14.32 -13.82 -6.13
CA VAL A 221 14.93 -14.21 -4.86
C VAL A 221 16.41 -13.79 -4.80
N ASP A 222 17.16 -14.00 -5.89
CA ASP A 222 18.57 -13.60 -5.97
C ASP A 222 18.74 -12.08 -5.86
N TYR A 223 17.86 -11.30 -6.52
CA TYR A 223 17.88 -9.85 -6.41
C TYR A 223 17.52 -9.36 -5.00
N MET A 224 16.50 -9.96 -4.37
CA MET A 224 16.13 -9.62 -2.99
C MET A 224 17.27 -9.93 -2.01
N ASN A 225 17.92 -11.08 -2.15
CA ASN A 225 19.07 -11.48 -1.32
C ASN A 225 20.30 -10.61 -1.59
N GLN A 226 20.56 -10.21 -2.84
CA GLN A 226 21.60 -9.22 -3.18
C GLN A 226 21.34 -7.87 -2.48
N LEU A 227 20.08 -7.50 -2.27
CA LEU A 227 19.67 -6.31 -1.54
C LEU A 227 19.68 -6.50 0.00
N GLY A 228 20.02 -7.69 0.49
CA GLY A 228 20.06 -8.00 1.92
C GLY A 228 18.69 -8.16 2.56
N TRP A 229 17.67 -8.57 1.79
CA TRP A 229 16.31 -8.72 2.32
C TRP A 229 16.05 -10.07 2.98
N ASP A 230 16.95 -11.04 2.84
CA ASP A 230 16.89 -12.36 3.50
C ASP A 230 15.55 -13.08 3.24
N VAL A 231 15.39 -13.57 2.00
CA VAL A 231 14.20 -14.33 1.59
C VAL A 231 14.26 -15.72 2.17
N TYR A 232 13.23 -16.12 2.93
CA TYR A 232 13.17 -17.42 3.59
C TYR A 232 12.05 -18.33 3.07
N SER A 233 11.06 -17.81 2.32
CA SER A 233 10.01 -18.59 1.67
C SER A 233 9.60 -17.98 0.34
N PHE A 234 9.21 -18.84 -0.59
CA PHE A 234 8.55 -18.48 -1.84
C PHE A 234 7.66 -19.68 -2.22
N ASP A 235 6.36 -19.45 -2.39
CA ASP A 235 5.41 -20.51 -2.67
C ASP A 235 4.37 -20.15 -3.73
N HIS A 236 3.71 -21.19 -4.24
CA HIS A 236 2.53 -21.07 -5.09
C HIS A 236 1.30 -20.95 -4.20
N GLU A 237 0.54 -19.88 -4.40
CA GLU A 237 -0.65 -19.55 -3.62
C GLU A 237 -1.94 -20.24 -4.13
N ASP A 238 -3.08 -19.95 -3.45
CA ASP A 238 -4.36 -20.64 -3.65
C ASP A 238 -5.13 -20.18 -4.92
N ALA A 239 -4.47 -19.47 -5.83
CA ALA A 239 -4.99 -19.17 -7.17
C ALA A 239 -3.96 -19.49 -8.24
N ASN A 240 -4.42 -20.00 -9.40
CA ASN A 240 -3.54 -20.27 -10.52
C ASN A 240 -2.82 -19.00 -10.97
N GLY A 241 -1.49 -19.06 -11.06
CA GLY A 241 -0.63 -17.93 -11.38
C GLY A 241 -0.39 -16.97 -10.21
N GLN A 242 -0.81 -17.32 -8.98
CA GLN A 242 -0.57 -16.55 -7.77
C GLN A 242 0.62 -17.11 -7.00
N PHE A 243 1.43 -16.20 -6.45
CA PHE A 243 2.64 -16.52 -5.69
C PHE A 243 2.73 -15.62 -4.47
N GLU A 244 3.40 -16.13 -3.43
CA GLU A 244 3.79 -15.38 -2.24
C GLU A 244 5.29 -15.43 -2.05
N THR A 245 5.87 -14.36 -1.50
CA THR A 245 7.25 -14.37 -1.03
C THR A 245 7.36 -13.72 0.33
N ASP A 246 8.11 -14.40 1.20
CA ASP A 246 8.40 -14.00 2.55
C ASP A 246 9.87 -13.65 2.73
N PHE A 247 10.12 -12.52 3.37
CA PHE A 247 11.47 -12.02 3.64
C PHE A 247 11.54 -11.32 4.99
N ALA A 248 12.76 -11.10 5.48
CA ALA A 248 12.98 -10.58 6.81
C ALA A 248 12.31 -9.20 7.01
N TYR A 249 11.63 -9.06 8.16
CA TYR A 249 11.04 -7.80 8.59
C TYR A 249 12.11 -6.72 8.82
N SER A 250 11.68 -5.48 8.86
CA SER A 250 12.51 -4.31 9.16
C SER A 250 11.71 -3.29 9.97
N ASP A 251 12.31 -2.14 10.28
CA ASP A 251 11.52 -0.97 10.66
C ASP A 251 10.51 -0.61 9.56
N ALA A 252 9.39 -0.01 9.95
CA ALA A 252 8.27 0.18 9.04
C ALA A 252 8.57 1.16 7.88
N LEU A 253 9.48 2.13 8.04
CA LEU A 253 9.86 3.02 6.94
C LEU A 253 10.65 2.27 5.87
N THR A 254 11.67 1.52 6.29
CA THR A 254 12.45 0.65 5.41
C THR A 254 11.56 -0.38 4.71
N MET A 255 10.59 -0.98 5.43
CA MET A 255 9.67 -1.94 4.82
C MET A 255 8.74 -1.30 3.77
N ALA A 256 8.27 -0.06 4.01
CA ALA A 256 7.47 0.66 3.04
C ALA A 256 8.26 1.02 1.77
N ASP A 257 9.52 1.43 1.92
CA ASP A 257 10.45 1.64 0.82
C ASP A 257 10.69 0.32 0.05
N ARG A 258 10.90 -0.80 0.76
CA ARG A 258 11.09 -2.14 0.17
C ARG A 258 9.87 -2.62 -0.62
N LEU A 259 8.66 -2.50 -0.09
CA LEU A 259 7.45 -2.93 -0.82
C LEU A 259 7.25 -2.10 -2.11
N THR A 260 7.53 -0.80 -2.03
CA THR A 260 7.47 0.09 -3.19
C THR A 260 8.46 -0.37 -4.27
N PHE A 261 9.70 -0.67 -3.88
CA PHE A 261 10.74 -1.18 -4.76
C PHE A 261 10.45 -2.61 -5.27
N PHE A 262 9.92 -3.48 -4.40
CA PHE A 262 9.52 -4.86 -4.74
C PHE A 262 8.53 -4.89 -5.90
N ARG A 263 7.50 -4.07 -5.85
CA ARG A 263 6.51 -3.99 -6.94
C ARG A 263 7.14 -3.59 -8.28
N LEU A 264 8.11 -2.67 -8.26
CA LEU A 264 8.86 -2.29 -9.44
C LEU A 264 9.70 -3.47 -9.95
N MET A 265 10.49 -4.10 -9.06
CA MET A 265 11.38 -5.23 -9.39
C MET A 265 10.61 -6.40 -9.99
N VAL A 266 9.51 -6.84 -9.37
CA VAL A 266 8.72 -7.97 -9.86
C VAL A 266 8.13 -7.68 -11.23
N LYS A 267 7.65 -6.45 -11.49
CA LYS A 267 7.15 -6.04 -12.82
C LYS A 267 8.26 -6.07 -13.88
N GLU A 268 9.47 -5.62 -13.54
CA GLU A 268 10.59 -5.61 -14.48
C GLU A 268 11.09 -7.04 -14.78
N VAL A 269 11.17 -7.90 -13.76
CA VAL A 269 11.50 -9.31 -13.98
C VAL A 269 10.43 -9.99 -14.82
N ALA A 270 9.16 -9.87 -14.49
CA ALA A 270 8.09 -10.45 -15.27
C ALA A 270 8.15 -10.01 -16.75
N ARG A 271 8.32 -8.71 -16.99
CA ARG A 271 8.48 -8.14 -18.35
C ARG A 271 9.66 -8.75 -19.12
N LYS A 272 10.80 -9.00 -18.45
CA LYS A 272 11.96 -9.64 -19.05
C LYS A 272 11.66 -11.05 -19.59
N TYR A 273 10.77 -11.78 -18.90
CA TYR A 273 10.31 -13.11 -19.31
C TYR A 273 9.11 -13.09 -20.27
N GLY A 274 8.62 -11.91 -20.66
CA GLY A 274 7.44 -11.77 -21.51
C GLY A 274 6.12 -12.01 -20.75
N TYR A 275 6.13 -11.86 -19.42
CA TYR A 275 5.00 -12.04 -18.53
C TYR A 275 4.49 -10.70 -17.99
N PHE A 276 3.34 -10.74 -17.36
CA PHE A 276 2.69 -9.60 -16.71
C PHE A 276 2.54 -9.84 -15.21
N ALA A 277 3.11 -8.96 -14.39
CA ALA A 277 2.95 -8.98 -12.93
C ALA A 277 1.77 -8.10 -12.51
N SER A 278 0.81 -8.66 -11.77
CA SER A 278 -0.34 -7.95 -11.24
C SER A 278 -0.36 -7.92 -9.72
N PHE A 279 -0.51 -6.73 -9.17
CA PHE A 279 -0.76 -6.46 -7.76
C PHE A 279 -2.22 -6.01 -7.54
N MET A 280 -3.12 -6.45 -8.40
CA MET A 280 -4.56 -6.24 -8.26
C MET A 280 -5.11 -7.11 -7.14
N PRO A 281 -5.91 -6.60 -6.20
CA PRO A 281 -6.41 -7.36 -5.05
C PRO A 281 -7.22 -8.61 -5.42
N LYS A 282 -8.01 -8.53 -6.50
CA LYS A 282 -8.89 -9.62 -6.96
C LYS A 282 -9.01 -9.61 -8.48
N PRO A 283 -8.01 -10.15 -9.22
CA PRO A 283 -8.06 -10.16 -10.69
C PRO A 283 -9.06 -11.16 -11.26
N PHE A 284 -9.32 -12.27 -10.56
CA PHE A 284 -10.23 -13.32 -11.02
C PHE A 284 -11.38 -13.54 -10.04
N ALA A 285 -12.62 -13.55 -10.55
CA ALA A 285 -13.82 -13.65 -9.73
C ALA A 285 -13.90 -14.96 -8.90
N ASN A 286 -13.41 -16.07 -9.46
CA ASN A 286 -13.48 -17.41 -8.89
C ASN A 286 -12.17 -17.92 -8.28
N ARG A 287 -11.18 -17.06 -8.06
CA ARG A 287 -9.89 -17.37 -7.41
C ARG A 287 -9.81 -16.65 -6.08
N THR A 288 -8.81 -16.98 -5.25
CA THR A 288 -8.42 -16.16 -4.10
C THR A 288 -7.90 -14.80 -4.56
N GLY A 289 -7.89 -13.82 -3.69
CA GLY A 289 -7.31 -12.50 -3.96
C GLY A 289 -5.96 -12.35 -3.29
N SER A 290 -5.20 -11.33 -3.66
CA SER A 290 -3.85 -11.06 -3.15
C SER A 290 -3.88 -10.17 -1.92
N GLY A 291 -3.44 -10.71 -0.79
CA GLY A 291 -3.19 -10.00 0.45
C GLY A 291 -1.82 -9.34 0.50
N ALA A 292 -1.67 -8.47 1.46
CA ALA A 292 -0.39 -8.00 1.98
C ALA A 292 -0.51 -8.06 3.50
N HIS A 293 -0.21 -9.20 4.10
CA HIS A 293 -0.43 -9.35 5.52
C HIS A 293 0.63 -8.60 6.30
N TYR A 294 0.22 -7.67 7.18
CA TYR A 294 1.12 -6.87 7.99
C TYR A 294 1.47 -7.62 9.28
N ASN A 295 2.69 -8.11 9.38
CA ASN A 295 3.25 -8.71 10.59
C ASN A 295 3.92 -7.63 11.43
N MET A 296 3.33 -7.30 12.57
CA MET A 296 3.65 -6.10 13.35
C MET A 296 4.15 -6.42 14.74
N SER A 297 5.14 -5.67 15.19
CA SER A 297 5.55 -5.65 16.60
C SER A 297 6.11 -4.28 16.99
N LEU A 298 6.10 -3.98 18.29
CA LEU A 298 6.84 -2.86 18.85
C LEU A 298 8.07 -3.38 19.58
N ALA A 299 9.19 -2.69 19.38
CA ALA A 299 10.41 -2.92 20.14
C ALA A 299 10.74 -1.70 20.99
N ASP A 300 11.44 -1.91 22.10
CA ASP A 300 12.03 -0.82 22.88
C ASP A 300 13.07 -0.07 22.05
N VAL A 301 12.96 1.23 21.98
CA VAL A 301 13.79 2.07 21.11
C VAL A 301 15.29 2.02 21.43
N ASN A 302 15.66 1.72 22.70
CA ASN A 302 17.05 1.71 23.15
C ASN A 302 17.68 0.31 23.06
N SER A 303 16.93 -0.72 23.47
CA SER A 303 17.44 -2.09 23.54
C SER A 303 17.13 -2.95 22.32
N GLY A 304 16.13 -2.55 21.52
CA GLY A 304 15.61 -3.36 20.40
C GLY A 304 14.80 -4.60 20.86
N GLN A 305 14.54 -4.76 22.17
CA GLN A 305 13.77 -5.89 22.70
C GLN A 305 12.33 -5.83 22.18
N ASN A 306 11.81 -6.97 21.71
CA ASN A 306 10.41 -7.09 21.32
C ASN A 306 9.50 -6.95 22.54
N LEU A 307 8.62 -5.96 22.52
CA LEU A 307 7.71 -5.65 23.63
C LEU A 307 6.38 -6.39 23.54
N PHE A 308 6.11 -7.07 22.41
CA PHE A 308 4.90 -7.88 22.24
C PHE A 308 5.06 -9.31 22.81
N GLU A 309 6.28 -9.76 23.02
CA GLU A 309 6.54 -11.13 23.47
C GLU A 309 6.23 -11.31 24.97
N ASN A 310 5.45 -12.34 25.31
CA ASN A 310 5.22 -12.82 26.68
C ASN A 310 5.00 -14.33 26.69
N PRO A 311 6.03 -15.14 26.98
CA PRO A 311 5.90 -16.60 27.04
C PRO A 311 4.92 -17.11 28.10
N ASN A 312 4.63 -16.30 29.12
CA ASN A 312 3.76 -16.65 30.26
C ASN A 312 2.36 -15.99 30.13
N ASP A 313 1.93 -15.69 28.93
CA ASP A 313 0.64 -15.09 28.65
C ASP A 313 -0.52 -15.97 29.14
N PRO A 314 -1.42 -15.46 30.00
CA PRO A 314 -2.56 -16.21 30.53
C PRO A 314 -3.56 -16.64 29.44
N LEU A 315 -3.67 -15.91 28.32
CA LEU A 315 -4.52 -16.24 27.19
C LEU A 315 -3.86 -17.22 26.19
N SER A 316 -2.65 -17.70 26.50
CA SER A 316 -1.90 -18.66 25.70
C SER A 316 -1.55 -18.22 24.27
N CYS A 317 -1.64 -16.92 23.97
CA CYS A 317 -1.25 -16.34 22.69
C CYS A 317 0.23 -15.91 22.65
N LYS A 318 0.96 -16.04 23.77
CA LYS A 318 2.35 -15.57 23.96
C LYS A 318 2.52 -14.08 23.63
N LEU A 319 1.51 -13.29 23.97
CA LEU A 319 1.45 -11.85 23.72
C LEU A 319 1.46 -11.08 25.04
N SER A 320 2.14 -9.95 25.06
CA SER A 320 2.18 -9.07 26.23
C SER A 320 0.89 -8.24 26.33
N ASN A 321 0.64 -7.66 27.52
CA ASN A 321 -0.47 -6.71 27.70
C ASN A 321 -0.39 -5.52 26.73
N LEU A 322 0.82 -5.06 26.43
CA LEU A 322 1.05 -3.98 25.45
C LEU A 322 0.61 -4.41 24.04
N GLY A 323 0.88 -5.67 23.66
CA GLY A 323 0.41 -6.23 22.40
C GLY A 323 -1.12 -6.31 22.32
N TYR A 324 -1.80 -6.69 23.43
CA TYR A 324 -3.26 -6.68 23.49
C TYR A 324 -3.86 -5.27 23.40
N GLN A 325 -3.26 -4.30 24.07
CA GLN A 325 -3.67 -2.90 23.95
C GLN A 325 -3.53 -2.37 22.52
N PHE A 326 -2.44 -2.75 21.84
CA PHE A 326 -2.24 -2.42 20.42
C PHE A 326 -3.33 -3.04 19.55
N ILE A 327 -3.64 -4.33 19.74
CA ILE A 327 -4.76 -5.02 19.06
C ILE A 327 -6.06 -4.26 19.27
N ALA A 328 -6.38 -3.89 20.51
CA ALA A 328 -7.63 -3.20 20.85
C ALA A 328 -7.77 -1.88 20.10
N GLY A 329 -6.69 -1.11 19.99
CA GLY A 329 -6.66 0.13 19.21
C GLY A 329 -6.90 -0.14 17.72
N VAL A 330 -6.25 -1.13 17.13
CA VAL A 330 -6.44 -1.49 15.72
C VAL A 330 -7.87 -1.98 15.44
N LEU A 331 -8.46 -2.78 16.33
CA LEU A 331 -9.85 -3.24 16.19
C LEU A 331 -10.86 -2.08 16.28
N ARG A 332 -10.63 -1.11 17.17
CA ARG A 332 -11.47 0.09 17.30
C ARG A 332 -11.61 0.86 16.00
N HIS A 333 -10.50 1.02 15.27
CA HIS A 333 -10.39 1.79 14.03
C HIS A 333 -10.41 0.92 12.77
N ALA A 334 -10.76 -0.37 12.89
CA ALA A 334 -10.61 -1.37 11.82
C ALA A 334 -11.24 -0.96 10.49
N LYS A 335 -12.45 -0.37 10.52
CA LYS A 335 -13.16 0.05 9.30
C LYS A 335 -12.49 1.24 8.61
N ALA A 336 -12.00 2.20 9.38
CA ALA A 336 -11.27 3.35 8.85
C ALA A 336 -9.88 2.92 8.31
N ILE A 337 -9.19 2.02 9.02
CA ILE A 337 -7.94 1.41 8.56
C ILE A 337 -8.17 0.66 7.24
N CYS A 338 -9.28 -0.06 7.10
CA CYS A 338 -9.62 -0.81 5.89
C CYS A 338 -9.72 0.10 4.66
N ALA A 339 -10.22 1.33 4.80
CA ALA A 339 -10.26 2.30 3.70
C ALA A 339 -8.87 2.58 3.10
N VAL A 340 -7.80 2.47 3.89
CA VAL A 340 -6.41 2.77 3.48
C VAL A 340 -5.64 1.51 3.10
N THR A 341 -5.91 0.41 3.80
CA THR A 341 -5.24 -0.88 3.55
C THR A 341 -5.92 -1.74 2.47
N CYS A 342 -7.17 -1.40 2.11
CA CYS A 342 -7.96 -1.97 1.02
C CYS A 342 -8.51 -0.83 0.15
N PRO A 343 -7.64 -0.09 -0.59
CA PRO A 343 -7.94 1.26 -1.04
C PRO A 343 -8.79 1.35 -2.31
N THR A 344 -9.14 0.24 -2.96
CA THR A 344 -9.80 0.24 -4.28
C THR A 344 -11.18 -0.42 -4.24
N VAL A 345 -12.03 -0.11 -5.23
CA VAL A 345 -13.31 -0.84 -5.40
C VAL A 345 -13.09 -2.35 -5.57
N ASN A 346 -11.94 -2.75 -6.11
CA ASN A 346 -11.59 -4.15 -6.31
C ASN A 346 -11.19 -4.84 -5.00
N SER A 347 -10.65 -4.13 -4.01
CA SER A 347 -10.28 -4.63 -2.68
C SER A 347 -11.46 -5.35 -2.00
N TYR A 348 -12.67 -4.80 -2.11
CA TYR A 348 -13.88 -5.35 -1.48
C TYR A 348 -14.45 -6.56 -2.20
N LYS A 349 -13.94 -6.89 -3.38
CA LYS A 349 -14.18 -8.18 -4.05
C LYS A 349 -13.29 -9.30 -3.52
N ARG A 350 -12.21 -8.97 -2.79
CA ARG A 350 -11.38 -9.91 -2.03
C ARG A 350 -11.99 -10.22 -0.65
N LEU A 351 -12.53 -9.23 0.06
CA LEU A 351 -13.09 -9.36 1.41
C LEU A 351 -14.48 -10.02 1.41
N LEU A 352 -14.55 -11.27 0.93
CA LEU A 352 -15.79 -12.05 0.82
C LEU A 352 -15.66 -13.37 1.57
N ARG A 353 -16.77 -13.83 2.16
CA ARG A 353 -16.85 -15.14 2.87
C ARG A 353 -16.76 -16.34 1.95
N GLN A 354 -17.15 -16.18 0.68
CA GLN A 354 -17.28 -17.25 -0.32
C GLN A 354 -16.91 -16.72 -1.70
N GLY A 355 -16.59 -17.59 -2.64
CA GLY A 355 -16.35 -17.23 -4.03
C GLY A 355 -14.98 -17.66 -4.58
N SER A 356 -14.29 -18.58 -3.92
CA SER A 356 -13.09 -19.24 -4.44
C SER A 356 -13.38 -20.68 -4.86
N MET A 357 -12.71 -21.17 -5.90
CA MET A 357 -12.76 -22.55 -6.37
C MET A 357 -12.21 -23.54 -5.34
N SER A 358 -11.22 -23.13 -4.55
CA SER A 358 -10.65 -23.96 -3.47
C SER A 358 -11.64 -24.21 -2.32
N GLY A 359 -12.75 -23.45 -2.26
CA GLY A 359 -13.78 -23.52 -1.23
C GLY A 359 -13.59 -22.53 -0.10
N PHE A 360 -12.43 -21.88 0.01
CA PHE A 360 -12.12 -20.85 0.99
C PHE A 360 -11.60 -19.60 0.30
N THR A 361 -11.98 -18.42 0.79
CA THR A 361 -11.44 -17.15 0.31
C THR A 361 -10.20 -16.71 1.08
N TRP A 362 -9.98 -17.31 2.25
CA TRP A 362 -8.94 -16.97 3.23
C TRP A 362 -8.94 -15.51 3.69
N ALA A 363 -9.90 -14.73 3.18
CA ALA A 363 -10.04 -13.31 3.50
C ALA A 363 -10.73 -13.12 4.86
N PRO A 364 -10.16 -12.34 5.77
CA PRO A 364 -10.78 -12.02 7.04
C PRO A 364 -11.88 -10.96 6.79
N VAL A 365 -13.09 -11.24 7.24
CA VAL A 365 -14.21 -10.29 7.13
C VAL A 365 -14.73 -9.83 8.49
N TYR A 366 -14.19 -10.39 9.58
CA TYR A 366 -14.66 -10.16 10.95
C TYR A 366 -13.66 -9.32 11.73
N ILE A 367 -14.15 -8.28 12.40
CA ILE A 367 -13.35 -7.38 13.24
C ILE A 367 -13.14 -8.05 14.59
N CYS A 368 -12.22 -8.99 14.63
CA CYS A 368 -11.84 -9.74 15.83
C CYS A 368 -10.38 -10.21 15.72
N TYR A 369 -9.88 -10.80 16.80
CA TYR A 369 -8.53 -11.35 16.85
C TYR A 369 -8.51 -12.75 17.47
N GLY A 370 -7.45 -13.51 17.25
CA GLY A 370 -7.27 -14.80 17.88
C GLY A 370 -5.95 -15.48 17.57
N ASN A 371 -5.66 -16.51 18.35
CA ASN A 371 -4.45 -17.31 18.21
C ASN A 371 -4.56 -18.22 16.97
N ASN A 372 -3.65 -18.05 16.04
CA ASN A 372 -3.49 -18.86 14.81
C ASN A 372 -4.78 -19.02 13.96
N ASN A 373 -5.72 -18.11 14.05
CA ASN A 373 -7.00 -18.18 13.36
C ASN A 373 -7.01 -17.26 12.12
N ARG A 374 -6.97 -17.87 10.92
CA ARG A 374 -6.92 -17.16 9.62
C ARG A 374 -8.26 -16.53 9.23
N THR A 375 -9.35 -16.77 9.97
CA THR A 375 -10.66 -16.15 9.71
C THR A 375 -10.82 -14.80 10.40
N ASN A 376 -9.92 -14.44 11.32
CA ASN A 376 -9.91 -13.18 12.04
C ASN A 376 -9.15 -12.09 11.27
N MET A 377 -9.55 -10.84 11.48
CA MET A 377 -8.82 -9.68 10.95
C MET A 377 -7.39 -9.62 11.49
N LEU A 378 -7.24 -9.84 12.79
CA LEU A 378 -5.94 -9.87 13.47
C LEU A 378 -5.66 -11.30 13.95
N ARG A 379 -4.54 -11.86 13.50
CA ARG A 379 -4.07 -13.18 13.88
C ARG A 379 -2.80 -13.06 14.72
N ILE A 380 -2.74 -13.77 15.83
CA ILE A 380 -1.49 -13.94 16.58
C ILE A 380 -0.89 -15.28 16.14
N PRO A 381 0.27 -15.33 15.46
CA PRO A 381 0.90 -16.58 15.06
C PRO A 381 1.32 -17.42 16.26
N LEU A 382 1.43 -18.75 16.08
CA LEU A 382 1.79 -19.70 17.17
C LEU A 382 3.12 -19.38 17.87
N ALA A 383 4.05 -18.74 17.16
CA ALA A 383 5.30 -18.30 17.77
C ALA A 383 5.08 -17.20 18.83
N GLY A 384 4.01 -16.40 18.72
CA GLY A 384 3.77 -15.23 19.53
C GLY A 384 4.65 -14.02 19.13
N GLY A 385 4.68 -13.00 19.99
CA GLY A 385 5.56 -11.85 19.84
C GLY A 385 5.26 -10.91 18.65
N ARG A 386 4.21 -11.17 17.87
CA ARG A 386 3.75 -10.33 16.77
C ARG A 386 2.26 -10.47 16.53
N VAL A 387 1.69 -9.49 15.83
CA VAL A 387 0.30 -9.49 15.39
C VAL A 387 0.27 -9.36 13.87
N GLU A 388 -0.46 -10.22 13.20
CA GLU A 388 -0.65 -10.22 11.75
C GLU A 388 -2.01 -9.58 11.43
N CYS A 389 -2.02 -8.47 10.67
CA CYS A 389 -3.23 -7.91 10.08
C CYS A 389 -3.44 -8.51 8.69
N ARG A 390 -4.48 -9.33 8.55
CA ARG A 390 -4.78 -10.07 7.32
C ARG A 390 -5.73 -9.33 6.38
N ALA A 391 -6.34 -8.22 6.85
CA ALA A 391 -7.30 -7.48 6.05
C ALA A 391 -6.66 -6.75 4.86
N ALA A 392 -5.44 -6.22 5.05
CA ALA A 392 -4.74 -5.46 4.02
C ALA A 392 -4.55 -6.26 2.73
N ASP A 393 -4.67 -5.61 1.58
CA ASP A 393 -4.35 -6.20 0.29
C ASP A 393 -3.12 -5.56 -0.36
N ILE A 394 -2.59 -6.22 -1.39
CA ILE A 394 -1.32 -5.84 -2.00
C ILE A 394 -1.39 -4.53 -2.81
N SER A 395 -2.56 -3.93 -3.02
CA SER A 395 -2.68 -2.60 -3.64
C SER A 395 -2.48 -1.44 -2.65
N THR A 396 -2.34 -1.74 -1.36
CA THR A 396 -2.16 -0.73 -0.30
C THR A 396 -1.00 0.22 -0.59
N ASN A 397 -1.17 1.51 -0.26
CA ASN A 397 -0.04 2.40 -0.04
C ASN A 397 0.52 2.12 1.36
N LEU A 398 1.65 1.39 1.44
CA LEU A 398 2.17 0.92 2.72
C LEU A 398 2.56 2.05 3.67
N TYR A 399 3.00 3.21 3.17
CA TYR A 399 3.28 4.35 4.03
C TYR A 399 2.03 4.81 4.78
N LEU A 400 0.91 4.96 4.07
CA LEU A 400 -0.35 5.40 4.67
C LEU A 400 -0.98 4.29 5.53
N GLY A 401 -0.96 3.03 5.06
CA GLY A 401 -1.50 1.89 5.79
C GLY A 401 -0.77 1.66 7.12
N ALA A 402 0.57 1.67 7.11
CA ALA A 402 1.39 1.52 8.31
C ALA A 402 1.19 2.69 9.28
N ALA A 403 1.06 3.93 8.78
CA ALA A 403 0.80 5.10 9.61
C ALA A 403 -0.55 4.99 10.35
N MET A 404 -1.61 4.57 9.66
CA MET A 404 -2.94 4.40 10.26
C MET A 404 -2.96 3.31 11.32
N ILE A 405 -2.38 2.15 11.03
CA ILE A 405 -2.32 1.03 11.97
C ILE A 405 -1.48 1.38 13.20
N LEU A 406 -0.31 1.99 13.00
CA LEU A 406 0.55 2.42 14.10
C LEU A 406 -0.18 3.41 15.01
N ALA A 407 -0.80 4.44 14.45
CA ALA A 407 -1.54 5.44 15.22
C ALA A 407 -2.67 4.80 16.05
N ALA A 408 -3.43 3.89 15.45
CA ALA A 408 -4.49 3.15 16.15
C ALA A 408 -3.94 2.30 17.31
N GLY A 409 -2.87 1.57 17.05
CA GLY A 409 -2.20 0.76 18.09
C GLY A 409 -1.64 1.60 19.22
N LEU A 410 -0.98 2.75 18.93
CA LEU A 410 -0.49 3.68 19.95
C LEU A 410 -1.62 4.32 20.77
N GLU A 411 -2.79 4.58 20.14
CA GLU A 411 -3.97 5.04 20.87
C GLU A 411 -4.46 3.97 21.86
N GLY A 412 -4.53 2.70 21.41
CA GLY A 412 -4.91 1.58 22.28
C GLY A 412 -4.00 1.43 23.49
N ILE A 413 -2.68 1.58 23.30
CA ILE A 413 -1.68 1.55 24.37
C ILE A 413 -1.86 2.73 25.32
N ARG A 414 -1.98 3.95 24.79
CA ARG A 414 -2.13 5.16 25.59
C ARG A 414 -3.39 5.14 26.45
N GLU A 415 -4.48 4.59 25.96
CA GLU A 415 -5.74 4.50 26.66
C GLU A 415 -5.89 3.22 27.50
N GLY A 416 -4.96 2.30 27.41
CA GLY A 416 -4.99 1.02 28.15
C GLY A 416 -6.18 0.14 27.74
N LEU A 417 -6.49 0.09 26.44
CA LEU A 417 -7.65 -0.62 25.93
C LEU A 417 -7.55 -2.13 26.09
N ASP A 418 -8.69 -2.79 26.21
CA ASP A 418 -8.84 -4.24 26.25
C ASP A 418 -9.54 -4.72 24.96
N PRO A 419 -8.95 -5.66 24.19
CA PRO A 419 -9.56 -6.20 22.99
C PRO A 419 -10.65 -7.26 23.27
N GLY A 420 -10.86 -7.66 24.52
CA GLY A 420 -11.71 -8.79 24.90
C GLY A 420 -11.04 -10.15 24.66
N GLU A 421 -11.85 -11.22 24.67
CA GLU A 421 -11.35 -12.59 24.51
C GLU A 421 -10.91 -12.92 23.07
N PRO A 422 -9.86 -13.73 22.89
CA PRO A 422 -9.44 -14.18 21.57
C PRO A 422 -10.38 -15.23 20.97
N HIS A 423 -10.66 -15.17 19.67
CA HIS A 423 -11.49 -16.11 18.93
C HIS A 423 -10.64 -17.14 18.20
N THR A 424 -10.73 -18.42 18.62
CA THR A 424 -9.96 -19.54 18.04
C THR A 424 -10.79 -20.43 17.11
N GLU A 425 -12.11 -20.30 17.15
CA GLU A 425 -13.07 -21.02 16.34
C GLU A 425 -13.15 -20.48 14.90
N ASN A 426 -13.63 -21.33 13.96
CA ASN A 426 -13.85 -20.92 12.58
C ASN A 426 -15.01 -19.92 12.48
N MET A 427 -14.70 -18.64 12.35
CA MET A 427 -15.67 -17.55 12.31
C MET A 427 -16.64 -17.63 11.11
N TYR A 428 -16.29 -18.32 10.04
CA TYR A 428 -17.19 -18.52 8.90
C TYR A 428 -18.44 -19.34 9.22
N ASN A 429 -18.43 -20.10 10.32
CA ASN A 429 -19.56 -20.93 10.75
C ASN A 429 -20.67 -20.13 11.47
N TYR A 430 -20.40 -18.88 11.87
CA TYR A 430 -21.35 -18.05 12.62
C TYR A 430 -22.32 -17.30 11.70
N SER A 431 -23.57 -17.22 12.13
CA SER A 431 -24.58 -16.36 11.52
C SER A 431 -24.33 -14.89 11.88
N LEU A 432 -24.98 -13.97 11.16
CA LEU A 432 -24.90 -12.54 11.49
C LEU A 432 -25.54 -12.24 12.88
N GLU A 433 -26.51 -13.05 13.32
CA GLU A 433 -27.14 -12.93 14.64
C GLU A 433 -26.17 -13.36 15.74
N ASP A 434 -25.44 -14.47 15.54
CA ASP A 434 -24.41 -14.94 16.46
C ASP A 434 -23.29 -13.90 16.63
N LEU A 435 -22.77 -13.37 15.52
CA LEU A 435 -21.72 -12.36 15.52
C LEU A 435 -22.15 -11.09 16.26
N LYS A 436 -23.40 -10.66 16.07
CA LYS A 436 -23.97 -9.52 16.78
C LYS A 436 -24.09 -9.79 18.28
N ALA A 437 -24.49 -11.02 18.67
CA ALA A 437 -24.55 -11.44 20.08
C ALA A 437 -23.16 -11.46 20.74
N MET A 438 -22.12 -11.77 19.96
CA MET A 438 -20.70 -11.75 20.37
C MET A 438 -20.08 -10.33 20.29
N ASN A 439 -20.83 -9.33 19.88
CA ASN A 439 -20.35 -7.97 19.63
C ASN A 439 -19.21 -7.89 18.60
N ILE A 440 -19.21 -8.79 17.61
CA ILE A 440 -18.26 -8.81 16.50
C ILE A 440 -18.88 -8.13 15.28
N ASP A 441 -18.24 -7.07 14.84
CA ASP A 441 -18.63 -6.35 13.62
C ASP A 441 -17.89 -6.88 12.40
N MET A 442 -18.31 -6.46 11.22
CA MET A 442 -17.70 -6.84 9.95
C MET A 442 -16.92 -5.68 9.33
N LEU A 443 -15.87 -6.00 8.58
CA LEU A 443 -15.17 -5.06 7.73
C LEU A 443 -16.13 -4.50 6.66
N PRO A 444 -15.88 -3.29 6.14
CA PRO A 444 -16.66 -2.69 5.07
C PRO A 444 -16.79 -3.65 3.86
N ARG A 445 -17.94 -3.62 3.20
CA ARG A 445 -18.23 -4.45 2.04
C ARG A 445 -18.03 -3.72 0.71
N THR A 446 -17.90 -2.41 0.77
CA THR A 446 -17.72 -1.53 -0.39
C THR A 446 -16.71 -0.43 -0.06
N LEU A 447 -16.10 0.15 -1.10
CA LEU A 447 -15.25 1.33 -0.93
C LEU A 447 -16.04 2.50 -0.31
N GLN A 448 -17.31 2.67 -0.69
CA GLN A 448 -18.17 3.71 -0.12
C GLN A 448 -18.30 3.57 1.41
N GLU A 449 -18.66 2.37 1.89
CA GLU A 449 -18.76 2.10 3.33
C GLU A 449 -17.44 2.39 4.07
N ALA A 450 -16.32 2.03 3.46
CA ALA A 450 -15.00 2.25 4.04
C ALA A 450 -14.67 3.75 4.13
N ILE A 451 -14.93 4.51 3.07
CA ILE A 451 -14.68 5.96 3.05
C ILE A 451 -15.59 6.70 4.01
N ASP A 452 -16.86 6.31 4.13
CA ASP A 452 -17.78 6.93 5.09
C ASP A 452 -17.30 6.72 6.53
N THR A 453 -16.75 5.52 6.85
CA THR A 453 -16.17 5.26 8.17
C THR A 453 -14.83 5.97 8.38
N PHE A 454 -14.00 6.07 7.34
CA PHE A 454 -12.74 6.82 7.38
C PHE A 454 -12.97 8.30 7.64
N GLU A 455 -13.96 8.90 6.98
CA GLU A 455 -14.34 10.31 7.17
C GLU A 455 -14.89 10.57 8.56
N ALA A 456 -15.68 9.63 9.10
CA ALA A 456 -16.27 9.76 10.44
C ALA A 456 -15.27 9.52 11.58
N ASP A 457 -14.14 8.85 11.32
CA ASP A 457 -13.16 8.48 12.35
C ASP A 457 -12.16 9.62 12.60
N PRO A 458 -12.10 10.18 13.84
CA PRO A 458 -11.16 11.26 14.16
C PRO A 458 -9.69 10.91 13.96
N LEU A 459 -9.33 9.61 14.08
CA LEU A 459 -7.96 9.13 13.87
C LEU A 459 -7.49 9.41 12.45
N SER A 460 -8.35 9.23 11.46
CA SER A 460 -8.03 9.44 10.05
C SER A 460 -7.47 10.84 9.79
N LYS A 461 -8.18 11.87 10.29
CA LYS A 461 -7.73 13.26 10.17
C LYS A 461 -6.45 13.55 10.96
N THR A 462 -6.32 12.93 12.14
CA THR A 462 -5.14 13.09 13.01
C THR A 462 -3.88 12.52 12.37
N VAL A 463 -4.00 11.41 11.63
CA VAL A 463 -2.89 10.74 10.94
C VAL A 463 -2.53 11.42 9.63
N MET A 464 -3.55 11.65 8.79
CA MET A 464 -3.34 12.16 7.43
C MET A 464 -3.02 13.67 7.39
N GLY A 465 -3.37 14.42 8.43
CA GLY A 465 -3.42 15.88 8.38
C GLY A 465 -4.58 16.39 7.51
N PRO A 466 -4.94 17.67 7.60
CA PRO A 466 -6.15 18.18 6.95
C PRO A 466 -6.11 18.07 5.42
N LEU A 467 -4.94 18.31 4.83
CA LEU A 467 -4.77 18.33 3.37
C LEU A 467 -4.89 16.92 2.78
N MET A 468 -4.08 15.96 3.24
CA MET A 468 -4.13 14.58 2.73
C MET A 468 -5.47 13.90 3.09
N TYR A 469 -6.03 14.17 4.26
CA TYR A 469 -7.33 13.63 4.68
C TYR A 469 -8.43 13.98 3.68
N GLN A 470 -8.57 15.26 3.31
CA GLN A 470 -9.58 15.68 2.36
C GLN A 470 -9.30 15.12 0.97
N THR A 471 -8.04 15.20 0.51
CA THR A 471 -7.60 14.66 -0.78
C THR A 471 -7.91 13.17 -0.90
N TYR A 472 -7.66 12.39 0.17
CA TYR A 472 -7.92 10.95 0.18
C TYR A 472 -9.40 10.64 0.03
N ILE A 473 -10.26 11.35 0.77
CA ILE A 473 -11.72 11.20 0.70
C ILE A 473 -12.23 11.53 -0.70
N ASP A 474 -11.86 12.70 -1.22
CA ASP A 474 -12.35 13.17 -2.52
C ASP A 474 -11.93 12.21 -3.66
N PHE A 475 -10.66 11.76 -3.64
CA PHE A 475 -10.14 10.84 -4.63
C PHE A 475 -10.85 9.47 -4.57
N ARG A 476 -11.04 8.89 -3.38
CA ARG A 476 -11.70 7.59 -3.24
C ARG A 476 -13.20 7.64 -3.49
N ARG A 477 -13.85 8.74 -3.16
CA ARG A 477 -15.25 8.97 -3.54
C ARG A 477 -15.43 9.06 -5.04
N GLN A 478 -14.54 9.76 -5.74
CA GLN A 478 -14.58 9.82 -7.21
C GLN A 478 -14.40 8.42 -7.82
N GLU A 479 -13.44 7.62 -7.33
CA GLU A 479 -13.25 6.24 -7.78
C GLU A 479 -14.53 5.39 -7.59
N TRP A 480 -15.22 5.57 -6.45
CA TRP A 480 -16.47 4.88 -6.18
C TRP A 480 -17.58 5.31 -7.14
N GLU A 481 -17.76 6.62 -7.40
CA GLU A 481 -18.76 7.14 -8.31
C GLU A 481 -18.51 6.68 -9.75
N ASP A 482 -17.28 6.70 -10.21
CA ASP A 482 -16.89 6.22 -11.54
C ASP A 482 -17.22 4.73 -11.71
N TYR A 483 -16.93 3.93 -10.69
CA TYR A 483 -17.28 2.51 -10.68
C TYR A 483 -18.78 2.28 -10.57
N HIS A 484 -19.48 3.00 -9.69
CA HIS A 484 -20.90 2.81 -9.40
C HIS A 484 -21.80 3.19 -10.58
N THR A 485 -21.41 4.20 -11.31
CA THR A 485 -22.14 4.67 -12.51
C THR A 485 -21.83 3.84 -13.77
N HIS A 486 -20.78 3.02 -13.73
CA HIS A 486 -20.41 2.16 -14.86
C HIS A 486 -21.38 0.97 -14.99
N ILE A 487 -21.98 0.83 -16.19
CA ILE A 487 -22.87 -0.32 -16.48
C ILE A 487 -22.02 -1.52 -16.93
N SER A 488 -21.98 -2.54 -16.10
CA SER A 488 -21.15 -3.73 -16.33
C SER A 488 -21.76 -4.71 -17.34
N ASP A 489 -20.92 -5.50 -17.99
CA ASP A 489 -21.36 -6.62 -18.86
C ASP A 489 -22.29 -7.60 -18.13
N TRP A 490 -22.10 -7.78 -16.81
CA TRP A 490 -22.97 -8.62 -15.99
C TRP A 490 -24.39 -8.06 -15.93
N GLU A 491 -24.55 -6.74 -15.75
CA GLU A 491 -25.85 -6.06 -15.74
C GLU A 491 -26.53 -6.15 -17.10
N LEU A 492 -25.79 -5.90 -18.17
CA LEU A 492 -26.31 -6.03 -19.53
C LEU A 492 -26.77 -7.47 -19.82
N LYS A 493 -25.97 -8.49 -19.47
CA LYS A 493 -26.35 -9.89 -19.61
C LYS A 493 -27.55 -10.28 -18.75
N ARG A 494 -27.66 -9.72 -17.55
CA ARG A 494 -28.69 -10.06 -16.57
C ARG A 494 -30.01 -9.36 -16.85
N TYR A 495 -30.00 -8.09 -17.23
CA TYR A 495 -31.18 -7.24 -17.20
C TYR A 495 -31.66 -6.77 -18.57
N LEU A 496 -30.76 -6.55 -19.54
CA LEU A 496 -31.12 -5.90 -20.82
C LEU A 496 -32.28 -6.57 -21.60
N LYS A 497 -32.39 -7.90 -21.51
CA LYS A 497 -33.45 -8.66 -22.16
C LYS A 497 -34.51 -9.17 -21.19
N PHE A 498 -34.34 -8.92 -19.90
CA PHE A 498 -35.26 -9.36 -18.86
C PHE A 498 -36.36 -8.33 -18.63
N PHE A 499 -36.01 -7.07 -18.69
CA PHE A 499 -36.92 -5.94 -18.65
C PHE A 499 -37.08 -5.33 -20.04
#